data_1d9f294d1543641ca1cfc2fbcf996f4c
#
_entry.id   1d9f294d1543641ca1cfc2fbcf996f4c
#
_cell.length_a   1.000
_cell.length_b   1.000
_cell.length_c   1.000
_cell.angle_alpha   90.00
_cell.angle_beta   90.00
_cell.angle_gamma   90.00
#
_symmetry.space_group_name_H-M   'P 1'
#
loop_
_entity.id
_entity.type
_entity.pdbx_description
1 polymer ?
#
loop_
_entity_poly.entity_id
_entity_poly.type
_entity_poly.pdbx_seq_one_letter_code
_entity_poly.pdbx_strand_id
1 'polypeptide(L)'
;VEIDELERTFVLENSQVVYKDKIPNTIFHHKNLPAPNYAGLPFGKYLSFLDVVNPMHRMWTDERWNKLTISHGCYWKQCSFCDVNLDYIGNYQNTTAVDLVNKIEKIIQDTNIHGFHFVDEAAPPKMLRALSEELLKRDLKITWWTNIRFEKTFDRELCQLMAKSGCIAVTGGLEVASDRLLEKMKKGVDIAQVTQVTHQFSEQGILVHAYLMYGFPSETEQETIDSLEVVRQLFEKSCIQSAFWHQFTTTVHSP
;
A
#
# COMPACT_ATOMS: atom_id res chain seq x y z
N VAL A 1 12.14 -26.67 15.26
CA VAL A 1 10.67 -26.80 15.09
C VAL A 1 10.46 -28.17 14.51
N GLU A 2 9.70 -29.01 15.19
CA GLU A 2 9.32 -30.33 14.65
C GLU A 2 8.27 -30.12 13.56
N ILE A 3 8.35 -30.92 12.48
CA ILE A 3 7.43 -30.80 11.32
C ILE A 3 5.97 -30.98 11.77
N ASP A 4 5.73 -31.77 12.81
CA ASP A 4 4.42 -32.00 13.36
C ASP A 4 3.82 -30.85 14.17
N GLU A 5 4.62 -29.84 14.47
CA GLU A 5 4.21 -28.59 15.15
C GLU A 5 3.86 -27.45 14.18
N LEU A 6 4.02 -27.68 12.87
CA LEU A 6 3.71 -26.67 11.87
C LEU A 6 2.21 -26.63 11.55
N GLU A 7 1.69 -25.41 11.50
CA GLU A 7 0.30 -25.15 11.09
C GLU A 7 0.24 -24.89 9.57
N ARG A 8 -0.88 -25.27 8.97
CA ARG A 8 -1.21 -24.93 7.57
C ARG A 8 -0.06 -25.18 6.59
N THR A 9 0.67 -26.26 6.82
CA THR A 9 1.90 -26.56 6.09
C THR A 9 1.73 -27.82 5.26
N PHE A 10 2.21 -27.76 4.02
CA PHE A 10 2.35 -28.95 3.19
C PHE A 10 3.73 -29.57 3.43
N VAL A 11 3.76 -30.85 3.76
CA VAL A 11 5.00 -31.61 3.96
C VAL A 11 5.03 -32.81 3.04
N LEU A 12 6.24 -33.25 2.66
CA LEU A 12 6.42 -34.47 1.88
C LEU A 12 6.68 -35.64 2.83
N GLU A 13 5.69 -36.54 2.97
CA GLU A 13 5.79 -37.78 3.75
C GLU A 13 5.66 -38.97 2.81
N ASN A 14 6.65 -39.86 2.82
CA ASN A 14 6.66 -41.06 1.97
C ASN A 14 6.37 -40.77 0.48
N SER A 15 6.95 -39.69 -0.05
CA SER A 15 6.75 -39.23 -1.43
C SER A 15 5.32 -38.76 -1.74
N GLN A 16 4.49 -38.51 -0.75
CA GLN A 16 3.17 -37.93 -0.88
C GLN A 16 3.11 -36.58 -0.17
N VAL A 17 2.41 -35.63 -0.79
CA VAL A 17 2.18 -34.31 -0.18
C VAL A 17 1.06 -34.46 0.85
N VAL A 18 1.35 -34.19 2.11
CA VAL A 18 0.41 -34.23 3.23
C VAL A 18 0.19 -32.82 3.76
N TYR A 19 -1.06 -32.40 3.93
CA TYR A 19 -1.40 -31.16 4.58
C TYR A 19 -1.53 -31.34 6.09
N LYS A 20 -0.78 -30.57 6.85
CA LYS A 20 -0.81 -30.53 8.31
C LYS A 20 -1.57 -29.29 8.76
N ASP A 21 -2.65 -29.47 9.51
CA ASP A 21 -3.45 -28.40 10.10
C ASP A 21 -3.87 -28.84 11.52
N LYS A 22 -2.91 -28.87 12.42
CA LYS A 22 -3.11 -29.40 13.77
C LYS A 22 -3.55 -28.38 14.81
N ILE A 23 -3.56 -27.09 14.49
CA ILE A 23 -3.77 -26.07 15.50
C ILE A 23 -5.12 -25.40 15.31
N PRO A 24 -5.92 -25.27 16.39
CA PRO A 24 -7.14 -24.48 16.32
C PRO A 24 -6.81 -23.05 15.92
N ASN A 25 -7.60 -22.49 15.00
CA ASN A 25 -7.51 -21.14 14.42
C ASN A 25 -7.01 -20.08 15.41
N THR A 26 -5.72 -20.05 15.69
CA THR A 26 -5.10 -18.97 16.45
C THR A 26 -4.90 -17.82 15.48
N ILE A 27 -5.89 -16.95 15.37
CA ILE A 27 -5.77 -15.72 14.59
C ILE A 27 -4.82 -14.81 15.37
N PHE A 28 -3.59 -14.69 14.89
CA PHE A 28 -2.67 -13.69 15.43
C PHE A 28 -3.18 -12.30 15.07
N HIS A 29 -3.47 -11.52 16.09
CA HIS A 29 -3.88 -10.14 15.88
C HIS A 29 -2.70 -9.33 15.35
N HIS A 30 -2.92 -8.52 14.29
CA HIS A 30 -1.86 -7.74 13.62
C HIS A 30 -0.97 -6.93 14.58
N LYS A 31 -1.56 -6.32 15.62
CA LYS A 31 -0.81 -5.59 16.67
C LYS A 31 0.22 -6.44 17.43
N ASN A 32 0.02 -7.77 17.51
CA ASN A 32 0.87 -8.67 18.26
C ASN A 32 2.01 -9.26 17.42
N LEU A 33 2.05 -8.97 16.10
CA LEU A 33 3.12 -9.43 15.24
C LEU A 33 4.44 -8.73 15.63
N PRO A 34 5.54 -9.47 15.79
CA PRO A 34 6.84 -8.87 16.08
C PRO A 34 7.37 -8.05 14.90
N ALA A 35 8.44 -7.29 15.13
CA ALA A 35 9.22 -6.73 14.02
C ALA A 35 9.82 -7.87 13.19
N PRO A 36 9.88 -7.75 11.84
CA PRO A 36 10.62 -8.67 11.00
C PRO A 36 12.07 -8.79 11.47
N ASN A 37 12.58 -10.01 11.49
CA ASN A 37 13.97 -10.27 11.86
C ASN A 37 14.77 -10.57 10.58
N TYR A 38 15.75 -9.74 10.30
CA TYR A 38 16.61 -9.85 9.13
C TYR A 38 18.02 -10.42 9.45
N ALA A 39 18.24 -10.90 10.67
CA ALA A 39 19.51 -11.45 11.09
C ALA A 39 19.93 -12.63 10.18
N GLY A 40 21.18 -12.62 9.72
CA GLY A 40 21.73 -13.65 8.84
C GLY A 40 21.43 -13.46 7.35
N LEU A 41 20.63 -12.47 6.95
CA LEU A 41 20.42 -12.16 5.54
C LEU A 41 21.61 -11.37 4.98
N PRO A 42 22.18 -11.83 3.84
CA PRO A 42 23.36 -11.18 3.25
C PRO A 42 22.93 -9.98 2.39
N PHE A 43 22.51 -8.87 3.01
CA PHE A 43 21.98 -7.68 2.30
C PHE A 43 22.89 -7.18 1.17
N GLY A 44 24.21 -7.25 1.32
CA GLY A 44 25.15 -6.84 0.29
C GLY A 44 25.08 -7.66 -1.01
N LYS A 45 24.41 -8.84 -0.99
CA LYS A 45 24.20 -9.68 -2.16
C LYS A 45 22.85 -9.46 -2.86
N TYR A 46 21.94 -8.72 -2.24
CA TYR A 46 20.67 -8.38 -2.87
C TYR A 46 20.82 -7.16 -3.75
N LEU A 47 20.19 -7.19 -4.92
CA LEU A 47 20.12 -6.03 -5.80
C LEU A 47 19.36 -4.91 -5.12
N SER A 48 19.85 -3.68 -5.23
CA SER A 48 19.11 -2.49 -4.85
C SER A 48 18.18 -2.05 -5.97
N PHE A 49 17.16 -1.24 -5.67
CA PHE A 49 16.29 -0.67 -6.70
C PHE A 49 17.05 0.25 -7.66
N LEU A 50 18.19 0.79 -7.25
CA LEU A 50 19.05 1.61 -8.11
C LEU A 50 19.72 0.77 -9.21
N ASP A 51 19.94 -0.53 -8.95
CA ASP A 51 20.54 -1.47 -9.90
C ASP A 51 19.52 -2.01 -10.92
N VAL A 52 18.22 -1.79 -10.68
CA VAL A 52 17.15 -2.26 -11.56
C VAL A 52 16.87 -1.22 -12.64
N VAL A 53 16.82 -1.67 -13.90
CA VAL A 53 16.52 -0.81 -15.05
C VAL A 53 15.01 -0.52 -15.13
N ASN A 54 14.46 0.12 -14.11
CA ASN A 54 13.09 0.59 -14.11
C ASN A 54 13.07 2.07 -13.69
N PRO A 55 12.77 3.00 -14.62
CA PRO A 55 12.74 4.42 -14.32
C PRO A 55 11.82 4.80 -13.16
N MET A 56 10.70 4.10 -12.99
CA MET A 56 9.76 4.36 -11.88
C MET A 56 10.40 4.12 -10.51
N HIS A 57 11.19 3.06 -10.38
CA HIS A 57 11.85 2.74 -9.11
C HIS A 57 12.88 3.79 -8.71
N ARG A 58 13.43 4.53 -9.66
CA ARG A 58 14.40 5.60 -9.41
C ARG A 58 13.78 6.93 -8.99
N MET A 59 12.48 7.10 -9.18
CA MET A 59 11.80 8.36 -8.84
C MET A 59 11.69 8.57 -7.34
N TRP A 60 11.57 7.51 -6.58
CA TRP A 60 11.34 7.57 -5.13
C TRP A 60 12.06 6.46 -4.33
N THR A 61 13.28 6.13 -4.68
CA THR A 61 14.06 5.15 -3.91
C THR A 61 15.42 5.69 -3.55
N ASP A 62 15.84 5.40 -2.34
CA ASP A 62 17.17 5.61 -1.79
C ASP A 62 17.90 4.29 -1.51
N GLU A 63 17.75 3.30 -2.38
CA GLU A 63 18.38 1.97 -2.42
C GLU A 63 17.49 0.81 -1.97
N ARG A 64 17.18 0.68 -0.69
CA ARG A 64 16.46 -0.47 -0.13
C ARG A 64 15.32 -0.04 0.76
N TRP A 65 14.21 -0.76 0.66
CA TRP A 65 13.02 -0.51 1.43
C TRP A 65 12.72 -1.67 2.38
N ASN A 66 12.68 -1.39 3.67
CA ASN A 66 12.06 -2.29 4.64
C ASN A 66 10.55 -2.35 4.40
N LYS A 67 9.96 -3.52 4.56
CA LYS A 67 8.52 -3.73 4.36
C LYS A 67 7.84 -3.88 5.71
N LEU A 68 6.83 -3.06 5.97
CA LEU A 68 5.93 -3.14 7.11
C LEU A 68 4.49 -2.87 6.65
N THR A 69 3.52 -3.16 7.51
CA THR A 69 2.13 -2.77 7.34
C THR A 69 1.68 -1.95 8.55
N ILE A 70 0.96 -0.87 8.28
CA ILE A 70 0.30 -0.03 9.30
C ILE A 70 -0.97 -0.71 9.78
N SER A 71 -1.70 -1.31 8.82
CA SER A 71 -2.93 -2.07 9.06
C SER A 71 -2.97 -3.31 8.18
N HIS A 72 -3.64 -4.34 8.64
CA HIS A 72 -3.98 -5.50 7.85
C HIS A 72 -5.38 -5.31 7.24
N GLY A 73 -5.56 -5.75 5.99
CA GLY A 73 -6.82 -5.62 5.28
C GLY A 73 -7.17 -4.19 4.85
N CYS A 74 -8.33 -4.04 4.25
CA CYS A 74 -8.82 -2.75 3.76
C CYS A 74 -9.99 -2.24 4.61
N TYR A 75 -9.92 -1.01 5.10
CA TYR A 75 -11.00 -0.43 5.90
C TYR A 75 -12.24 -0.07 5.09
N TRP A 76 -12.13 0.11 3.77
CA TRP A 76 -13.25 0.46 2.89
C TRP A 76 -14.16 -0.74 2.59
N LYS A 77 -13.63 -1.85 2.10
CA LYS A 77 -14.32 -3.13 1.88
C LYS A 77 -15.59 -3.07 1.03
N GLN A 78 -15.71 -2.13 0.09
CA GLN A 78 -16.93 -1.97 -0.71
C GLN A 78 -16.72 -2.09 -2.21
N CYS A 79 -15.46 -2.10 -2.68
CA CYS A 79 -15.19 -2.16 -4.11
C CYS A 79 -15.73 -3.45 -4.73
N SER A 80 -16.53 -3.32 -5.80
CA SER A 80 -17.21 -4.45 -6.45
C SER A 80 -16.27 -5.37 -7.25
N PHE A 81 -15.02 -4.98 -7.42
CA PHE A 81 -14.01 -5.75 -8.15
C PHE A 81 -12.95 -6.39 -7.24
N CYS A 82 -13.01 -6.10 -5.95
CA CYS A 82 -11.99 -6.52 -4.99
C CYS A 82 -12.45 -7.76 -4.21
N ASP A 83 -11.51 -8.55 -3.71
CA ASP A 83 -11.76 -9.77 -2.93
C ASP A 83 -12.17 -9.46 -1.48
N VAL A 84 -13.17 -8.60 -1.31
CA VAL A 84 -13.58 -8.05 0.00
C VAL A 84 -14.00 -9.09 1.04
N ASN A 85 -14.31 -10.31 0.59
CA ASN A 85 -14.70 -11.43 1.45
C ASN A 85 -13.52 -12.31 1.90
N LEU A 86 -12.33 -12.12 1.32
CA LEU A 86 -11.15 -12.87 1.72
C LEU A 86 -10.44 -12.19 2.90
N ASP A 87 -9.83 -12.99 3.76
CA ASP A 87 -9.21 -12.52 5.02
C ASP A 87 -8.21 -11.40 4.83
N TYR A 88 -7.41 -11.43 3.76
CA TYR A 88 -6.38 -10.42 3.51
C TYR A 88 -6.93 -9.03 3.20
N ILE A 89 -8.21 -8.93 2.76
CA ILE A 89 -8.94 -7.67 2.58
C ILE A 89 -9.97 -7.48 3.68
N GLY A 90 -10.76 -8.54 3.95
CA GLY A 90 -11.93 -8.50 4.83
C GLY A 90 -11.59 -8.39 6.32
N ASN A 91 -10.47 -8.94 6.77
CA ASN A 91 -10.08 -8.92 8.17
C ASN A 91 -9.25 -7.67 8.49
N TYR A 92 -9.93 -6.54 8.70
CA TYR A 92 -9.27 -5.27 8.96
C TYR A 92 -8.83 -5.13 10.41
N GLN A 93 -7.52 -4.90 10.63
CA GLN A 93 -6.92 -4.74 11.95
C GLN A 93 -5.81 -3.68 11.92
N ASN A 94 -5.77 -2.82 12.94
CA ASN A 94 -4.74 -1.80 13.10
C ASN A 94 -3.67 -2.21 14.12
N THR A 95 -2.47 -1.70 13.95
CA THR A 95 -1.48 -1.55 15.02
C THR A 95 -1.61 -0.17 15.68
N THR A 96 -0.73 0.18 16.61
CA THR A 96 -0.62 1.55 17.13
C THR A 96 0.58 2.25 16.52
N ALA A 97 0.56 3.59 16.44
CA ALA A 97 1.70 4.35 15.94
C ALA A 97 2.96 4.11 16.80
N VAL A 98 2.79 3.99 18.12
CA VAL A 98 3.89 3.71 19.05
C VAL A 98 4.53 2.34 18.75
N ASP A 99 3.72 1.29 18.62
CA ASP A 99 4.22 -0.06 18.30
C ASP A 99 4.88 -0.12 16.92
N LEU A 100 4.30 0.59 15.93
CA LEU A 100 4.87 0.67 14.59
C LEU A 100 6.23 1.35 14.60
N VAL A 101 6.37 2.48 15.31
CA VAL A 101 7.65 3.19 15.41
C VAL A 101 8.68 2.38 16.22
N ASN A 102 8.27 1.65 17.26
CA ASN A 102 9.16 0.69 17.95
C ASN A 102 9.73 -0.37 16.99
N LYS A 103 8.88 -0.90 16.08
CA LYS A 103 9.33 -1.85 15.04
C LYS A 103 10.29 -1.19 14.06
N ILE A 104 10.03 0.04 13.65
CA ILE A 104 10.89 0.82 12.75
C ILE A 104 12.27 1.00 13.40
N GLU A 105 12.34 1.46 14.64
CA GLU A 105 13.59 1.63 15.38
C GLU A 105 14.39 0.31 15.48
N LYS A 106 13.70 -0.78 15.80
CA LYS A 106 14.31 -2.12 15.86
C LYS A 106 14.91 -2.55 14.52
N ILE A 107 14.18 -2.33 13.42
CA ILE A 107 14.65 -2.67 12.08
C ILE A 107 15.87 -1.82 11.70
N ILE A 108 15.85 -0.52 11.99
CA ILE A 108 16.99 0.37 11.74
C ILE A 108 18.21 -0.10 12.53
N GLN A 109 18.06 -0.47 13.79
CA GLN A 109 19.15 -1.00 14.61
C GLN A 109 19.75 -2.28 14.01
N ASP A 110 18.91 -3.16 13.47
CA ASP A 110 19.35 -4.45 12.91
C ASP A 110 19.95 -4.32 11.51
N THR A 111 19.50 -3.37 10.70
CA THR A 111 19.80 -3.28 9.25
C THR A 111 20.58 -2.04 8.84
N ASN A 112 20.54 -0.98 9.63
CA ASN A 112 20.99 0.38 9.27
C ASN A 112 20.31 0.92 8.00
N ILE A 113 19.10 0.45 7.66
CA ILE A 113 18.32 0.90 6.51
C ILE A 113 17.17 1.77 6.99
N HIS A 114 17.09 3.01 6.49
CA HIS A 114 16.12 4.03 6.90
C HIS A 114 14.95 4.20 5.92
N GLY A 115 14.94 3.43 4.83
CA GLY A 115 13.85 3.42 3.85
C GLY A 115 12.74 2.44 4.27
N PHE A 116 11.47 2.87 4.18
CA PHE A 116 10.29 2.05 4.53
C PHE A 116 9.19 2.13 3.48
N HIS A 117 8.75 0.97 3.02
CA HIS A 117 7.52 0.85 2.27
C HIS A 117 6.45 0.20 3.14
N PHE A 118 5.39 0.94 3.45
CA PHE A 118 4.23 0.39 4.12
C PHE A 118 3.31 -0.25 3.07
N VAL A 119 3.30 -1.60 3.09
CA VAL A 119 2.64 -2.43 2.07
C VAL A 119 1.17 -2.68 2.39
N ASP A 120 0.47 -1.65 2.86
CA ASP A 120 -0.94 -1.71 3.17
C ASP A 120 -1.80 -1.87 1.91
N GLU A 121 -2.96 -2.49 2.02
CA GLU A 121 -3.98 -2.44 0.96
C GLU A 121 -4.53 -1.01 0.79
N ALA A 122 -4.71 -0.32 1.91
CA ALA A 122 -5.02 1.10 1.98
C ALA A 122 -4.68 1.60 3.39
N ALA A 123 -3.60 2.36 3.54
CA ALA A 123 -3.21 2.92 4.83
C ALA A 123 -4.23 3.97 5.30
N PRO A 124 -4.78 3.84 6.51
CA PRO A 124 -5.82 4.77 6.98
C PRO A 124 -5.27 6.15 7.30
N PRO A 125 -5.92 7.25 6.86
CA PRO A 125 -5.45 8.62 7.11
C PRO A 125 -5.18 8.93 8.58
N LYS A 126 -6.06 8.43 9.49
CA LYS A 126 -5.89 8.59 10.94
C LYS A 126 -4.60 7.95 11.46
N MET A 127 -4.26 6.77 10.93
CA MET A 127 -3.04 6.07 11.32
C MET A 127 -1.80 6.73 10.74
N LEU A 128 -1.88 7.25 9.51
CA LEU A 128 -0.79 8.01 8.90
C LEU A 128 -0.51 9.32 9.65
N ARG A 129 -1.55 10.01 10.15
CA ARG A 129 -1.38 11.16 11.04
C ARG A 129 -0.64 10.75 12.32
N ALA A 130 -1.11 9.73 13.01
CA ALA A 130 -0.51 9.27 14.25
C ALA A 130 0.94 8.78 14.08
N LEU A 131 1.23 8.08 12.96
CA LEU A 131 2.59 7.67 12.60
C LEU A 131 3.50 8.88 12.39
N SER A 132 3.04 9.85 11.60
CA SER A 132 3.81 11.07 11.31
C SER A 132 4.11 11.87 12.58
N GLU A 133 3.13 12.02 13.46
CA GLU A 133 3.30 12.69 14.76
C GLU A 133 4.31 11.95 15.64
N GLU A 134 4.25 10.63 15.74
CA GLU A 134 5.15 9.84 16.57
C GLU A 134 6.59 9.82 16.01
N LEU A 135 6.76 9.77 14.68
CA LEU A 135 8.08 9.89 14.03
C LEU A 135 8.73 11.24 14.35
N LEU A 136 7.98 12.34 14.22
CA LEU A 136 8.46 13.67 14.50
C LEU A 136 8.75 13.87 16.01
N LYS A 137 7.91 13.36 16.89
CA LYS A 137 8.09 13.41 18.34
C LYS A 137 9.37 12.72 18.78
N ARG A 138 9.76 11.60 18.15
CA ARG A 138 11.00 10.87 18.45
C ARG A 138 12.21 11.39 17.68
N ASP A 139 12.02 12.39 16.81
CA ASP A 139 13.04 12.88 15.86
C ASP A 139 13.65 11.75 14.99
N LEU A 140 12.85 10.73 14.70
CA LEU A 140 13.28 9.58 13.93
C LEU A 140 13.24 9.90 12.43
N LYS A 141 14.40 9.95 11.80
CA LYS A 141 14.53 10.28 10.38
C LYS A 141 14.47 9.03 9.53
N ILE A 142 13.39 8.89 8.78
CA ILE A 142 13.19 7.84 7.78
C ILE A 142 12.65 8.44 6.49
N THR A 143 12.82 7.71 5.40
CA THR A 143 12.13 7.96 4.15
C THR A 143 11.07 6.89 3.96
N TRP A 144 9.84 7.27 3.63
CA TRP A 144 8.79 6.28 3.52
C TRP A 144 7.74 6.60 2.46
N TRP A 145 7.06 5.57 2.01
CA TRP A 145 5.90 5.64 1.12
C TRP A 145 4.89 4.53 1.39
N THR A 146 3.66 4.69 0.91
CA THR A 146 2.56 3.78 1.20
C THR A 146 1.46 3.82 0.17
N ASN A 147 0.60 2.78 0.19
CA ASN A 147 -0.63 2.73 -0.57
C ASN A 147 -1.76 3.37 0.22
N ILE A 148 -2.55 4.18 -0.46
CA ILE A 148 -3.69 4.91 0.13
C ILE A 148 -4.93 4.82 -0.77
N ARG A 149 -6.05 5.32 -0.27
CA ARG A 149 -7.21 5.71 -1.05
C ARG A 149 -7.24 7.23 -1.11
N PHE A 150 -7.56 7.82 -2.27
CA PHE A 150 -7.60 9.29 -2.42
C PHE A 150 -8.84 9.89 -1.74
N GLU A 151 -8.85 9.91 -0.42
CA GLU A 151 -9.96 10.38 0.41
C GLU A 151 -9.83 11.85 0.82
N LYS A 152 -10.97 12.51 1.02
CA LYS A 152 -11.05 13.93 1.44
C LYS A 152 -10.30 14.24 2.74
N THR A 153 -10.08 13.23 3.57
CA THR A 153 -9.32 13.34 4.82
C THR A 153 -7.83 13.62 4.62
N PHE A 154 -7.30 13.41 3.41
CA PHE A 154 -5.97 13.87 3.04
C PHE A 154 -6.02 15.36 2.68
N ASP A 155 -6.24 16.19 3.68
CA ASP A 155 -6.18 17.63 3.57
C ASP A 155 -4.72 18.16 3.53
N ARG A 156 -4.58 19.45 3.28
CA ARG A 156 -3.26 20.10 3.20
C ARG A 156 -2.45 19.91 4.47
N GLU A 157 -3.09 19.97 5.64
CA GLU A 157 -2.41 19.83 6.94
C GLU A 157 -1.82 18.43 7.11
N LEU A 158 -2.61 17.39 6.79
CA LEU A 158 -2.14 16.01 6.87
C LEU A 158 -1.03 15.75 5.84
N CYS A 159 -1.18 16.20 4.61
CA CYS A 159 -0.12 16.05 3.59
C CYS A 159 1.18 16.74 4.02
N GLN A 160 1.10 17.95 4.60
CA GLN A 160 2.26 18.65 5.14
C GLN A 160 2.92 17.90 6.30
N LEU A 161 2.12 17.32 7.20
CA LEU A 161 2.60 16.53 8.33
C LEU A 161 3.32 15.26 7.83
N MET A 162 2.74 14.57 6.85
CA MET A 162 3.34 13.39 6.22
C MET A 162 4.68 13.74 5.56
N ALA A 163 4.74 14.83 4.79
CA ALA A 163 5.98 15.29 4.16
C ALA A 163 7.07 15.58 5.21
N LYS A 164 6.74 16.29 6.30
CA LYS A 164 7.68 16.59 7.39
C LYS A 164 8.20 15.33 8.08
N SER A 165 7.42 14.25 8.13
CA SER A 165 7.81 12.98 8.75
C SER A 165 8.59 12.05 7.81
N GLY A 166 8.88 12.50 6.56
CA GLY A 166 9.68 11.77 5.60
C GLY A 166 8.88 10.97 4.56
N CYS A 167 7.57 11.23 4.40
CA CYS A 167 6.80 10.69 3.29
C CYS A 167 7.25 11.31 1.98
N ILE A 168 7.72 10.49 1.04
CA ILE A 168 8.19 10.94 -0.28
C ILE A 168 7.23 10.59 -1.40
N ALA A 169 6.40 9.57 -1.20
CA ALA A 169 5.45 9.14 -2.22
C ALA A 169 4.22 8.46 -1.61
N VAL A 170 3.13 8.50 -2.36
CA VAL A 170 1.93 7.71 -2.12
C VAL A 170 1.47 7.05 -3.41
N THR A 171 0.87 5.87 -3.28
CA THR A 171 0.20 5.21 -4.40
C THR A 171 -1.27 5.04 -4.10
N GLY A 172 -2.12 5.16 -5.10
CA GLY A 172 -3.56 4.99 -4.90
C GLY A 172 -4.30 4.62 -6.18
N GLY A 173 -5.44 3.97 -6.02
CA GLY A 173 -6.31 3.62 -7.13
C GLY A 173 -7.22 4.78 -7.51
N LEU A 174 -6.97 5.41 -8.66
CA LEU A 174 -7.98 6.20 -9.38
C LEU A 174 -8.91 5.24 -10.13
N GLU A 175 -8.40 4.12 -10.59
CA GLU A 175 -9.02 3.08 -11.39
C GLU A 175 -9.41 3.58 -12.79
N VAL A 176 -10.46 4.38 -12.89
CA VAL A 176 -10.94 4.99 -14.13
C VAL A 176 -11.29 6.45 -13.88
N ALA A 177 -11.10 7.32 -14.86
CA ALA A 177 -11.53 8.71 -14.74
C ALA A 177 -12.94 8.93 -15.31
N SER A 178 -13.89 8.15 -14.80
CA SER A 178 -15.34 8.24 -15.07
C SER A 178 -16.11 8.09 -13.76
N ASP A 179 -16.80 9.16 -13.33
CA ASP A 179 -17.58 9.13 -12.07
C ASP A 179 -18.66 8.05 -12.10
N ARG A 180 -19.29 7.82 -13.27
CA ARG A 180 -20.26 6.75 -13.47
C ARG A 180 -19.65 5.36 -13.19
N LEU A 181 -18.43 5.10 -13.65
CA LEU A 181 -17.76 3.84 -13.41
C LEU A 181 -17.25 3.72 -11.98
N LEU A 182 -16.73 4.81 -11.40
CA LEU A 182 -16.30 4.85 -9.99
C LEU A 182 -17.47 4.55 -9.04
N GLU A 183 -18.68 5.05 -9.35
CA GLU A 183 -19.89 4.71 -8.61
C GLU A 183 -20.24 3.23 -8.73
N LYS A 184 -20.23 2.66 -9.95
CA LYS A 184 -20.46 1.23 -10.19
C LYS A 184 -19.44 0.34 -9.49
N MET A 185 -18.19 0.76 -9.45
CA MET A 185 -17.11 0.10 -8.73
C MET A 185 -17.26 0.22 -7.20
N LYS A 186 -18.17 1.05 -6.72
CA LYS A 186 -18.31 1.41 -5.29
C LYS A 186 -17.00 1.89 -4.70
N LYS A 187 -16.23 2.63 -5.51
CA LYS A 187 -14.90 3.10 -5.10
C LYS A 187 -14.98 4.15 -3.99
N GLY A 188 -16.06 4.92 -3.92
CA GLY A 188 -16.31 5.93 -2.88
C GLY A 188 -15.45 7.19 -3.02
N VAL A 189 -14.97 7.45 -4.24
CA VAL A 189 -14.29 8.69 -4.64
C VAL A 189 -14.82 9.12 -6.01
N ASP A 190 -14.69 10.38 -6.33
CA ASP A 190 -14.96 10.97 -7.65
C ASP A 190 -13.69 11.63 -8.22
N ILE A 191 -13.71 11.99 -9.50
CA ILE A 191 -12.56 12.57 -10.20
C ILE A 191 -12.15 13.89 -9.55
N ALA A 192 -13.10 14.74 -9.17
CA ALA A 192 -12.82 16.03 -8.54
C ALA A 192 -12.09 15.86 -7.21
N GLN A 193 -12.54 14.92 -6.38
CA GLN A 193 -11.88 14.57 -5.13
C GLN A 193 -10.46 14.04 -5.35
N VAL A 194 -10.28 13.10 -6.29
CA VAL A 194 -8.96 12.56 -6.60
C VAL A 194 -8.02 13.67 -7.06
N THR A 195 -8.49 14.54 -7.95
CA THR A 195 -7.70 15.69 -8.43
C THR A 195 -7.27 16.60 -7.28
N GLN A 196 -8.20 16.94 -6.39
CA GLN A 196 -7.89 17.78 -5.23
C GLN A 196 -6.87 17.13 -4.29
N VAL A 197 -7.06 15.85 -3.96
CA VAL A 197 -6.18 15.13 -3.02
C VAL A 197 -4.79 14.93 -3.61
N THR A 198 -4.68 14.54 -4.87
CA THR A 198 -3.38 14.36 -5.53
C THR A 198 -2.62 15.68 -5.68
N HIS A 199 -3.34 16.78 -5.95
CA HIS A 199 -2.75 18.11 -5.96
C HIS A 199 -2.20 18.52 -4.58
N GLN A 200 -2.91 18.23 -3.50
CA GLN A 200 -2.45 18.52 -2.13
C GLN A 200 -1.16 17.77 -1.78
N PHE A 201 -1.03 16.51 -2.16
CA PHE A 201 0.22 15.76 -2.01
C PHE A 201 1.36 16.38 -2.79
N SER A 202 1.13 16.69 -4.06
CA SER A 202 2.14 17.28 -4.95
C SER A 202 2.60 18.65 -4.47
N GLU A 203 1.72 19.50 -3.93
CA GLU A 203 2.09 20.78 -3.32
C GLU A 203 3.05 20.63 -2.13
N GLN A 204 3.04 19.48 -1.45
CA GLN A 204 3.96 19.18 -0.36
C GLN A 204 5.22 18.41 -0.80
N GLY A 205 5.42 18.25 -2.11
CA GLY A 205 6.55 17.52 -2.68
C GLY A 205 6.45 15.99 -2.54
N ILE A 206 5.28 15.46 -2.20
CA ILE A 206 5.02 14.03 -2.16
C ILE A 206 4.61 13.57 -3.55
N LEU A 207 5.35 12.62 -4.11
CA LEU A 207 5.07 12.03 -5.42
C LEU A 207 3.82 11.15 -5.35
N VAL A 208 3.01 11.19 -6.40
CA VAL A 208 1.77 10.41 -6.50
C VAL A 208 1.85 9.44 -7.67
N HIS A 209 1.64 8.17 -7.38
CA HIS A 209 1.44 7.12 -8.37
C HIS A 209 -0.03 6.71 -8.42
N ALA A 210 -0.63 6.65 -9.60
CA ALA A 210 -2.01 6.23 -9.79
C ALA A 210 -2.10 4.84 -10.41
N TYR A 211 -2.85 3.95 -9.76
CA TYR A 211 -3.31 2.71 -10.42
C TYR A 211 -4.55 3.01 -11.24
N LEU A 212 -4.53 2.54 -12.48
CA LEU A 212 -5.57 2.74 -13.47
C LEU A 212 -5.97 1.39 -14.08
N MET A 213 -7.21 1.29 -14.53
CA MET A 213 -7.68 0.11 -15.25
C MET A 213 -8.54 0.52 -16.46
N TYR A 214 -8.70 -0.40 -17.38
CA TYR A 214 -9.59 -0.30 -18.55
C TYR A 214 -10.31 -1.63 -18.76
N GLY A 215 -11.45 -1.58 -19.42
CA GLY A 215 -12.25 -2.77 -19.73
C GLY A 215 -13.19 -3.19 -18.60
N PHE A 216 -13.54 -2.28 -17.66
CA PHE A 216 -14.54 -2.58 -16.64
C PHE A 216 -15.92 -2.87 -17.28
N PRO A 217 -16.71 -3.82 -16.78
CA PRO A 217 -18.02 -4.14 -17.34
C PRO A 217 -18.89 -2.90 -17.54
N SER A 218 -19.39 -2.71 -18.76
CA SER A 218 -20.15 -1.54 -19.22
C SER A 218 -19.34 -0.25 -19.46
N GLU A 219 -18.01 -0.28 -19.37
CA GLU A 219 -17.17 0.80 -19.88
C GLU A 219 -17.33 0.92 -21.39
N THR A 220 -17.52 2.12 -21.87
CA THR A 220 -17.58 2.43 -23.30
C THR A 220 -16.21 2.85 -23.83
N GLU A 221 -15.97 2.67 -25.13
CA GLU A 221 -14.75 3.14 -25.78
C GLU A 221 -14.53 4.64 -25.54
N GLN A 222 -15.60 5.45 -25.58
CA GLN A 222 -15.51 6.88 -25.31
C GLN A 222 -15.06 7.17 -23.88
N GLU A 223 -15.55 6.43 -22.88
CA GLU A 223 -15.13 6.60 -21.50
C GLU A 223 -13.65 6.24 -21.29
N THR A 224 -13.13 5.24 -22.00
CA THR A 224 -11.70 4.93 -21.99
C THR A 224 -10.88 6.09 -22.56
N ILE A 225 -11.33 6.70 -23.68
CA ILE A 225 -10.68 7.85 -24.31
C ILE A 225 -10.73 9.06 -23.38
N ASP A 226 -11.89 9.35 -22.80
CA ASP A 226 -12.07 10.47 -21.87
C ASP A 226 -11.23 10.29 -20.60
N SER A 227 -11.16 9.05 -20.09
CA SER A 227 -10.32 8.69 -18.95
C SER A 227 -8.84 8.94 -19.25
N LEU A 228 -8.36 8.57 -20.43
CA LEU A 228 -6.98 8.84 -20.86
C LEU A 228 -6.70 10.34 -20.91
N GLU A 229 -7.64 11.15 -21.42
CA GLU A 229 -7.49 12.61 -21.49
C GLU A 229 -7.46 13.24 -20.08
N VAL A 230 -8.32 12.82 -19.16
CA VAL A 230 -8.29 13.30 -17.77
C VAL A 230 -6.95 12.95 -17.12
N VAL A 231 -6.46 11.73 -17.29
CA VAL A 231 -5.16 11.30 -16.77
C VAL A 231 -4.02 12.14 -17.36
N ARG A 232 -4.06 12.43 -18.66
CA ARG A 232 -3.10 13.32 -19.32
C ARG A 232 -3.09 14.71 -18.67
N GLN A 233 -4.26 15.26 -18.35
CA GLN A 233 -4.39 16.55 -17.65
C GLN A 233 -3.84 16.49 -16.22
N LEU A 234 -4.06 15.39 -15.49
CA LEU A 234 -3.50 15.20 -14.16
C LEU A 234 -1.96 15.20 -14.18
N PHE A 235 -1.34 14.61 -15.21
CA PHE A 235 0.11 14.71 -15.43
C PHE A 235 0.54 16.14 -15.74
N GLU A 236 -0.13 16.82 -16.67
CA GLU A 236 0.21 18.23 -17.02
C GLU A 236 0.13 19.17 -15.82
N LYS A 237 -0.84 18.94 -14.94
CA LYS A 237 -1.03 19.76 -13.72
C LYS A 237 -0.17 19.26 -12.55
N SER A 238 0.71 18.31 -12.79
CA SER A 238 1.56 17.69 -11.77
C SER A 238 0.78 17.12 -10.57
N CYS A 239 -0.47 16.75 -10.77
CA CYS A 239 -1.27 16.06 -9.75
C CYS A 239 -0.78 14.63 -9.53
N ILE A 240 -0.30 13.97 -10.59
CA ILE A 240 0.32 12.65 -10.54
C ILE A 240 1.67 12.68 -11.28
N GLN A 241 2.64 11.87 -10.84
CA GLN A 241 3.97 11.79 -11.42
C GLN A 241 4.22 10.48 -12.14
N SER A 242 3.42 9.45 -11.85
CA SER A 242 3.44 8.19 -12.57
C SER A 242 2.08 7.49 -12.49
N ALA A 243 1.82 6.61 -13.44
CA ALA A 243 0.62 5.80 -13.46
C ALA A 243 0.89 4.45 -14.11
N PHE A 244 0.06 3.45 -13.78
CA PHE A 244 0.11 2.15 -14.41
C PHE A 244 -1.31 1.70 -14.77
N TRP A 245 -1.50 1.28 -16.03
CA TRP A 245 -2.76 0.78 -16.57
C TRP A 245 -2.82 -0.73 -16.53
N HIS A 246 -3.87 -1.26 -15.91
CA HIS A 246 -4.19 -2.68 -15.88
C HIS A 246 -5.41 -2.96 -16.73
N GLN A 247 -5.42 -4.10 -17.41
CA GLN A 247 -6.67 -4.62 -17.92
C GLN A 247 -7.52 -5.12 -16.76
N PHE A 248 -8.79 -4.76 -16.75
CA PHE A 248 -9.73 -5.23 -15.75
C PHE A 248 -9.81 -6.75 -15.71
N THR A 249 -9.72 -7.32 -14.53
CA THR A 249 -9.93 -8.74 -14.28
C THR A 249 -10.69 -8.91 -12.97
N THR A 250 -11.62 -9.86 -12.95
CA THR A 250 -12.28 -10.28 -11.70
C THR A 250 -11.70 -11.60 -11.23
N THR A 251 -11.66 -11.79 -9.94
CA THR A 251 -11.42 -13.10 -9.35
C THR A 251 -12.76 -13.80 -9.10
N VAL A 252 -12.70 -15.09 -8.79
CA VAL A 252 -13.89 -15.85 -8.39
C VAL A 252 -14.46 -15.41 -7.03
N HIS A 253 -13.77 -14.55 -6.32
CA HIS A 253 -14.13 -14.03 -4.99
C HIS A 253 -14.61 -12.59 -5.03
N SER A 254 -14.54 -11.92 -6.19
CA SER A 254 -15.09 -10.57 -6.35
C SER A 254 -16.61 -10.59 -6.23
N PRO A 255 -17.24 -9.59 -5.58
CA PRO A 255 -18.72 -9.51 -5.43
C PRO A 255 -19.48 -9.48 -6.73
#